data_4e09f49754769d12f2f121df7e699a14
#
_entry.id   4e09f49754769d12f2f121df7e699a14
#
_cell.length_a   1.000
_cell.length_b   1.000
_cell.length_c   1.000
_cell.angle_alpha   90.00
_cell.angle_beta   90.00
_cell.angle_gamma   90.00
#
_symmetry.space_group_name_H-M   'P 1'
#
loop_
_entity.id
_entity.type
_entity.pdbx_description
1 polymer ?
#
loop_
_entity_poly.entity_id
_entity_poly.type
_entity_poly.pdbx_seq_one_letter_code
_entity_poly.pdbx_strand_id
1 'polypeptide(L)'
;MSWAILVGSGVLECVWAAALDKSAGFSRPVPTIVFFVAMALSMLGLSHAVRDIPLGVAYSVWVGIGATLTFAYSAIIGREGATPLQVAFASDLVACVIGLKLASA
;
A
#
# COMPACT_ATOMS: atom_id res chain seq x y z
N MET A 1 -2.29 15.81 -10.03
CA MET A 1 -1.06 15.36 -9.32
C MET A 1 -1.34 14.63 -8.02
N SER A 2 -2.30 15.09 -7.23
CA SER A 2 -2.57 14.46 -5.92
C SER A 2 -2.91 12.98 -6.01
N TRP A 3 -3.68 12.56 -7.01
CA TRP A 3 -3.98 11.15 -7.19
C TRP A 3 -2.75 10.33 -7.57
N ALA A 4 -1.87 10.90 -8.41
CA ALA A 4 -0.62 10.22 -8.78
C ALA A 4 0.29 10.05 -7.56
N ILE A 5 0.37 11.07 -6.72
CA ILE A 5 1.15 11.02 -5.47
C ILE A 5 0.54 10.00 -4.52
N LEU A 6 -0.78 9.97 -4.41
CA LEU A 6 -1.48 9.03 -3.55
C LEU A 6 -1.23 7.58 -3.98
N VAL A 7 -1.35 7.29 -5.28
CA VAL A 7 -1.09 5.95 -5.81
C VAL A 7 0.37 5.56 -5.58
N GLY A 8 1.31 6.46 -5.84
CA GLY A 8 2.72 6.22 -5.59
C GLY A 8 3.01 5.94 -4.11
N SER A 9 2.34 6.66 -3.22
CA SER A 9 2.47 6.43 -1.78
C SER A 9 1.93 5.07 -1.36
N GLY A 10 0.83 4.62 -1.99
CA GLY A 10 0.31 3.28 -1.75
C GLY A 10 1.27 2.19 -2.21
N VAL A 11 1.96 2.41 -3.33
CA VAL A 11 3.00 1.49 -3.80
C VAL A 11 4.16 1.46 -2.80
N LEU A 12 4.56 2.61 -2.26
CA LEU A 12 5.60 2.66 -1.21
C LEU A 12 5.17 1.92 0.05
N GLU A 13 3.88 1.90 0.36
CA GLU A 13 3.37 1.10 1.48
C GLU A 13 3.71 -0.38 1.29
N CYS A 14 3.57 -0.90 0.07
CA CYS A 14 3.99 -2.26 -0.23
C CYS A 14 5.50 -2.45 0.03
N VAL A 15 6.31 -1.48 -0.35
CA VAL A 15 7.77 -1.53 -0.16
C VAL A 15 8.12 -1.61 1.32
N TRP A 16 7.57 -0.70 2.15
CA TRP A 16 7.94 -0.72 3.56
C TRP A 16 7.32 -1.92 4.30
N ALA A 17 6.17 -2.42 3.87
CA ALA A 17 5.59 -3.64 4.44
C ALA A 17 6.47 -4.86 4.15
N ALA A 18 6.98 -4.98 2.92
CA ALA A 18 7.90 -6.05 2.54
C ALA A 18 9.23 -5.94 3.31
N ALA A 19 9.72 -4.71 3.46
CA ALA A 19 10.96 -4.46 4.23
C ALA A 19 10.79 -4.82 5.71
N LEU A 20 9.62 -4.53 6.27
CA LEU A 20 9.30 -4.89 7.65
C LEU A 20 9.39 -6.41 7.84
N ASP A 21 8.79 -7.18 6.92
CA ASP A 21 8.84 -8.63 6.96
C ASP A 21 10.30 -9.13 6.89
N LYS A 22 11.10 -8.55 5.99
CA LYS A 22 12.49 -8.96 5.80
C LYS A 22 13.43 -8.50 6.92
N SER A 23 13.00 -7.55 7.75
CA SER A 23 13.83 -7.02 8.83
C SER A 23 14.00 -8.00 9.97
N ALA A 24 13.20 -9.06 10.02
CA ALA A 24 13.23 -10.07 11.09
C ALA A 24 13.19 -9.42 12.47
N GLY A 25 12.19 -8.57 12.72
CA GLY A 25 12.03 -7.85 13.98
C GLY A 25 13.03 -6.73 14.16
N PHE A 26 13.44 -6.08 13.04
CA PHE A 26 14.44 -5.01 13.01
C PHE A 26 15.86 -5.48 13.35
N SER A 27 16.11 -6.79 13.22
CA SER A 27 17.44 -7.34 13.48
C SER A 27 18.38 -7.20 12.28
N ARG A 28 17.85 -7.00 11.08
CA ARG A 28 18.63 -6.81 9.86
C ARG A 28 18.71 -5.33 9.51
N PRO A 29 19.94 -4.74 9.42
CA PRO A 29 20.07 -3.28 9.25
C PRO A 29 19.54 -2.76 7.92
N VAL A 30 19.82 -3.45 6.80
CA VAL A 30 19.42 -2.94 5.48
C VAL A 30 17.90 -2.92 5.31
N PRO A 31 17.16 -4.02 5.55
CA PRO A 31 15.69 -3.98 5.48
C PRO A 31 15.08 -2.99 6.47
N THR A 32 15.66 -2.83 7.64
CA THR A 32 15.17 -1.86 8.64
C THR A 32 15.28 -0.43 8.13
N ILE A 33 16.40 -0.08 7.50
CA ILE A 33 16.60 1.25 6.92
C ILE A 33 15.61 1.48 5.77
N VAL A 34 15.44 0.49 4.89
CA VAL A 34 14.48 0.57 3.78
C VAL A 34 13.06 0.78 4.31
N PHE A 35 12.70 0.08 5.38
CA PHE A 35 11.39 0.23 6.02
C PHE A 35 11.17 1.67 6.47
N PHE A 36 12.08 2.25 7.23
CA PHE A 36 11.90 3.60 7.74
C PHE A 36 11.89 4.66 6.64
N VAL A 37 12.78 4.54 5.65
CA VAL A 37 12.82 5.49 4.54
C VAL A 37 11.55 5.41 3.70
N ALA A 38 11.14 4.21 3.32
CA ALA A 38 9.93 4.02 2.50
C ALA A 38 8.69 4.47 3.25
N MET A 39 8.59 4.18 4.55
CA MET A 39 7.47 4.60 5.37
C MET A 39 7.38 6.12 5.45
N ALA A 40 8.51 6.79 5.68
CA ALA A 40 8.55 8.25 5.73
C ALA A 40 8.10 8.87 4.42
N LEU A 41 8.61 8.38 3.29
CA LEU A 41 8.22 8.87 1.97
C LEU A 41 6.74 8.61 1.67
N SER A 42 6.24 7.44 2.05
CA SER A 42 4.82 7.09 1.89
C SER A 42 3.92 8.02 2.69
N MET A 43 4.27 8.29 3.94
CA MET A 43 3.52 9.20 4.80
C MET A 43 3.54 10.63 4.29
N LEU A 44 4.69 11.09 3.78
CA LEU A 44 4.79 12.43 3.19
C LEU A 44 3.91 12.54 1.95
N GLY A 45 3.87 11.52 1.11
CA GLY A 45 3.00 11.49 -0.06
C GLY A 45 1.53 11.52 0.32
N LEU A 46 1.13 10.75 1.32
CA LEU A 46 -0.23 10.76 1.83
C LEU A 46 -0.59 12.14 2.40
N SER A 47 0.30 12.72 3.17
CA SER A 47 0.12 14.05 3.76
C SER A 47 -0.10 15.12 2.68
N HIS A 48 0.65 15.03 1.59
CA HIS A 48 0.46 15.94 0.45
C HIS A 48 -0.88 15.72 -0.23
N ALA A 49 -1.24 14.46 -0.45
CA ALA A 49 -2.49 14.12 -1.16
C ALA A 49 -3.74 14.58 -0.40
N VAL A 50 -3.74 14.56 0.92
CA VAL A 50 -4.93 14.96 1.71
C VAL A 50 -5.21 16.44 1.65
N ARG A 51 -4.34 17.25 1.06
CA ARG A 51 -4.62 18.66 0.80
C ARG A 51 -5.74 18.85 -0.21
N ASP A 52 -5.80 17.96 -1.21
CA ASP A 52 -6.75 18.06 -2.32
C ASP A 52 -7.81 16.97 -2.31
N ILE A 53 -7.55 15.86 -1.60
CA ILE A 53 -8.43 14.71 -1.53
C ILE A 53 -8.91 14.55 -0.10
N PRO A 54 -10.23 14.37 0.12
CA PRO A 54 -10.74 14.16 1.48
C PRO A 54 -10.00 13.03 2.19
N LEU A 55 -9.73 13.21 3.48
CA LEU A 55 -8.93 12.27 4.25
C LEU A 55 -9.45 10.84 4.17
N GLY A 56 -10.76 10.64 4.31
CA GLY A 56 -11.34 9.29 4.28
C GLY A 56 -11.09 8.59 2.97
N VAL A 57 -11.26 9.30 1.85
CA VAL A 57 -11.01 8.75 0.52
C VAL A 57 -9.52 8.48 0.32
N ALA A 58 -8.67 9.45 0.64
CA ALA A 58 -7.23 9.32 0.48
C ALA A 58 -6.67 8.16 1.28
N TYR A 59 -7.06 8.05 2.53
CA TYR A 59 -6.60 6.99 3.41
C TYR A 59 -7.06 5.60 2.92
N SER A 60 -8.33 5.49 2.53
CA SER A 60 -8.88 4.22 2.02
C SER A 60 -8.20 3.76 0.74
N VAL A 61 -7.91 4.68 -0.17
CA VAL A 61 -7.19 4.37 -1.41
C VAL A 61 -5.75 3.94 -1.10
N TRP A 62 -5.08 4.69 -0.23
CA TRP A 62 -3.71 4.41 0.17
C TRP A 62 -3.58 3.02 0.79
N VAL A 63 -4.43 2.70 1.77
CA VAL A 63 -4.45 1.39 2.43
C VAL A 63 -4.84 0.29 1.44
N GLY A 64 -5.84 0.53 0.59
CA GLY A 64 -6.32 -0.44 -0.38
C GLY A 64 -5.24 -0.83 -1.39
N ILE A 65 -4.54 0.15 -1.93
CA ILE A 65 -3.45 -0.10 -2.88
C ILE A 65 -2.30 -0.82 -2.19
N GLY A 66 -1.88 -0.33 -1.03
CA GLY A 66 -0.77 -0.93 -0.30
C GLY A 66 -1.07 -2.35 0.14
N ALA A 67 -2.26 -2.60 0.69
CA ALA A 67 -2.67 -3.92 1.14
C ALA A 67 -2.76 -4.91 -0.03
N THR A 68 -3.34 -4.49 -1.15
CA THR A 68 -3.47 -5.35 -2.33
C THR A 68 -2.11 -5.73 -2.90
N LEU A 69 -1.23 -4.75 -3.03
CA LEU A 69 0.12 -4.99 -3.56
C LEU A 69 0.95 -5.85 -2.59
N THR A 70 0.80 -5.64 -1.30
CA THR A 70 1.50 -6.45 -0.29
C THR A 70 1.03 -7.90 -0.33
N PHE A 71 -0.27 -8.12 -0.46
CA PHE A 71 -0.81 -9.47 -0.62
C PHE A 71 -0.29 -10.13 -1.89
N ALA A 72 -0.31 -9.42 -3.02
CA ALA A 72 0.19 -9.93 -4.29
C ALA A 72 1.69 -10.27 -4.21
N TYR A 73 2.47 -9.39 -3.60
CA TYR A 73 3.89 -9.60 -3.40
C TYR A 73 4.13 -10.87 -2.57
N SER A 74 3.44 -11.00 -1.46
CA SER A 74 3.57 -12.14 -0.55
C SER A 74 3.21 -13.47 -1.24
N ALA A 75 2.16 -13.46 -2.06
CA ALA A 75 1.74 -14.63 -2.82
C ALA A 75 2.78 -15.00 -3.89
N ILE A 76 3.35 -14.01 -4.58
CA ILE A 76 4.33 -14.23 -5.65
C ILE A 76 5.61 -14.85 -5.11
N ILE A 77 6.09 -14.35 -3.96
CA ILE A 77 7.34 -14.90 -3.38
C ILE A 77 7.11 -16.18 -2.59
N GLY A 78 5.88 -16.69 -2.56
CA GLY A 78 5.58 -17.97 -1.92
C GLY A 78 5.47 -17.94 -0.42
N ARG A 79 5.38 -16.75 0.19
CA ARG A 79 5.23 -16.59 1.64
C ARG A 79 3.86 -17.04 2.13
N GLU A 80 2.85 -16.89 1.28
CA GLU A 80 1.51 -17.36 1.56
C GLU A 80 0.86 -17.87 0.30
N GLY A 81 0.03 -18.89 0.45
CA GLY A 81 -0.73 -19.43 -0.68
C GLY A 81 -1.94 -18.55 -0.94
N ALA A 82 -2.17 -18.22 -2.20
CA ALA A 82 -3.34 -17.46 -2.60
C ALA A 82 -4.49 -18.42 -2.91
N THR A 83 -5.46 -18.49 -2.02
CA THR A 83 -6.67 -19.27 -2.28
C THR A 83 -7.59 -18.49 -3.22
N PRO A 84 -8.51 -19.17 -3.96
CA PRO A 84 -9.47 -18.45 -4.80
C PRO A 84 -10.28 -17.40 -4.03
N LEU A 85 -10.64 -17.70 -2.78
CA LEU A 85 -11.40 -16.77 -1.95
C LEU A 85 -10.57 -15.53 -1.61
N GLN A 86 -9.30 -15.72 -1.27
CA GLN A 86 -8.40 -14.60 -0.99
C GLN A 86 -8.19 -13.73 -2.22
N VAL A 87 -8.04 -14.32 -3.39
CA VAL A 87 -7.91 -13.58 -4.65
C VAL A 87 -9.18 -12.78 -4.93
N ALA A 88 -10.35 -13.37 -4.68
CA ALA A 88 -11.63 -12.67 -4.85
C ALA A 88 -11.70 -11.42 -3.96
N PHE A 89 -11.35 -11.54 -2.68
CA PHE A 89 -11.39 -10.40 -1.76
C PHE A 89 -10.32 -9.35 -2.09
N ALA A 90 -9.13 -9.77 -2.54
CA ALA A 90 -8.12 -8.83 -2.99
C ALA A 90 -8.58 -8.06 -4.22
N SER A 91 -9.29 -8.73 -5.14
CA SER A 91 -9.87 -8.08 -6.30
C SER A 91 -10.96 -7.07 -5.90
N ASP A 92 -11.74 -7.37 -4.86
CA ASP A 92 -12.72 -6.44 -4.31
C ASP A 92 -12.06 -5.17 -3.77
N LEU A 93 -10.89 -5.28 -3.14
CA LEU A 93 -10.14 -4.10 -2.69
C LEU A 93 -9.80 -3.19 -3.86
N VAL A 94 -9.33 -3.76 -4.96
CA VAL A 94 -9.01 -2.98 -6.17
C VAL A 94 -10.28 -2.32 -6.72
N ALA A 95 -11.38 -3.05 -6.78
CA ALA A 95 -12.65 -2.52 -7.25
C ALA A 95 -13.13 -1.38 -6.36
N CYS A 96 -12.99 -1.50 -5.05
CA CYS A 96 -13.36 -0.45 -4.10
C CYS A 96 -12.51 0.81 -4.29
N VAL A 97 -11.21 0.66 -4.51
CA VAL A 97 -10.31 1.79 -4.77
C VAL A 97 -10.71 2.52 -6.03
N ILE A 98 -10.97 1.79 -7.11
CA ILE A 98 -11.42 2.38 -8.37
C ILE A 98 -12.78 3.08 -8.18
N GLY A 99 -13.70 2.43 -7.46
CA GLY A 99 -15.01 3.00 -7.18
C GLY A 99 -14.93 4.30 -6.39
N LEU A 100 -14.07 4.37 -5.39
CA LEU A 100 -13.86 5.58 -4.61
C LEU A 100 -13.34 6.73 -5.47
N LYS A 101 -12.40 6.43 -6.36
CA LYS A 101 -11.87 7.44 -7.26
C LYS A 101 -12.95 7.97 -8.18
N LEU A 102 -13.75 7.08 -8.78
CA LEU A 102 -14.82 7.47 -9.70
C LEU A 102 -15.91 8.27 -8.98
N ALA A 103 -16.26 7.86 -7.76
CA ALA A 103 -17.25 8.56 -6.96
C ALA A 103 -16.78 9.93 -6.49
N SER A 104 -15.48 10.15 -6.45
CA SER A 104 -14.87 11.39 -5.97
C SER A 104 -14.55 12.38 -7.08
N ALA A 105 -14.73 11.98 -8.32
CA ALA A 105 -14.40 12.81 -9.49
C ALA A 105 -15.46 13.93 -9.73
#